data_c96992aeb0c0a41e72d948db79e51470
#
_entry.id   c96992aeb0c0a41e72d948db79e51470
#
_cell.length_a   1.000
_cell.length_b   1.000
_cell.length_c   1.000
_cell.angle_alpha   90.00
_cell.angle_beta   90.00
_cell.angle_gamma   90.00
#
_symmetry.space_group_name_H-M   'P 1'
#
loop_
_entity.id
_entity.type
_entity.pdbx_description
1 polymer ?
#
loop_
_entity_poly.entity_id
_entity_poly.type
_entity_poly.pdbx_seq_one_letter_code
_entity_poly.pdbx_strand_id
1 'polypeptide(L)'
;MVNAPDTNEPLPDGVDPIQVATVLASLLDADDFASVAKMLSDDVEYRIGDATHQGPDAVAASYRDGSALARRIFEEVEYSHEIIGLVGERTVRIDYADNLSANGEHIEHHSIQDVEVGHDGRIVTITDQPVADQQERIAAFLARHGLTRDESPSS
;
A
#
# COMPACT_ATOMS: atom_id res chain seq x y z
N MET A 1 -5.22 30.98 -16.19
CA MET A 1 -5.47 30.68 -16.09
C MET A 1 -5.70 30.21 -15.98
N VAL A 2 -5.60 30.17 -16.03
CA VAL A 2 -5.74 29.68 -15.91
C VAL A 2 -6.03 29.18 -15.68
N ASN A 3 -6.09 29.16 -15.65
CA ASN A 3 -6.29 28.57 -15.49
C ASN A 3 -6.67 28.04 -15.29
N ALA A 4 -6.86 27.99 -15.42
CA ALA A 4 -7.14 27.36 -15.33
C ALA A 4 -7.40 26.78 -15.16
N PRO A 5 -7.62 26.71 -15.20
CA PRO A 5 -7.62 26.02 -15.25
C PRO A 5 -7.61 25.42 -14.95
N ASP A 6 -7.34 25.38 -14.87
CA ASP A 6 -7.17 24.91 -14.72
C ASP A 6 -7.35 24.17 -14.27
N THR A 7 -7.74 24.21 -13.93
CA THR A 7 -7.89 23.54 -13.57
C THR A 7 -7.91 22.50 -13.64
N ASN A 8 -8.06 22.15 -13.65
CA ASN A 8 -7.96 20.97 -13.99
C ASN A 8 -7.01 20.54 -14.81
N GLU A 9 -6.35 21.20 -15.00
CA GLU A 9 -5.49 20.93 -15.78
C GLU A 9 -4.59 20.28 -15.41
N PRO A 10 -4.18 19.60 -15.69
CA PRO A 10 -3.37 18.82 -15.07
C PRO A 10 -2.04 19.17 -15.16
N LEU A 11 -1.56 19.30 -15.16
CA LEU A 11 -0.41 19.16 -15.11
C LEU A 11 0.56 19.70 -14.77
N PRO A 12 1.60 19.78 -14.32
CA PRO A 12 1.87 18.97 -13.15
C PRO A 12 1.25 19.55 -11.91
N ASP A 13 1.11 20.82 -11.85
CA ASP A 13 0.47 21.39 -10.66
C ASP A 13 -1.00 21.09 -10.58
N GLY A 14 -1.56 20.61 -11.66
CA GLY A 14 -2.96 20.22 -11.69
C GLY A 14 -3.19 18.78 -11.31
N VAL A 15 -2.15 18.07 -10.87
CA VAL A 15 -2.31 16.67 -10.48
C VAL A 15 -3.05 16.59 -9.16
N ASP A 16 -4.10 15.75 -9.12
CA ASP A 16 -4.89 15.53 -7.92
C ASP A 16 -4.27 14.37 -7.15
N PRO A 17 -3.68 14.63 -5.97
CA PRO A 17 -3.04 13.55 -5.21
C PRO A 17 -4.01 12.43 -4.85
N ILE A 18 -5.29 12.76 -4.57
CA ILE A 18 -6.26 11.74 -4.22
C ILE A 18 -6.50 10.80 -5.41
N GLN A 19 -6.56 11.34 -6.61
CA GLN A 19 -6.75 10.51 -7.78
C GLN A 19 -5.55 9.58 -7.99
N VAL A 20 -4.34 10.08 -7.81
CA VAL A 20 -3.14 9.26 -7.94
C VAL A 20 -3.14 8.16 -6.89
N ALA A 21 -3.45 8.50 -5.64
CA ALA A 21 -3.50 7.50 -4.57
C ALA A 21 -4.56 6.44 -4.84
N THR A 22 -5.70 6.85 -5.40
CA THR A 22 -6.78 5.91 -5.73
C THR A 22 -6.32 4.90 -6.77
N VAL A 23 -5.61 5.38 -7.81
CA VAL A 23 -5.08 4.47 -8.83
C VAL A 23 -4.07 3.51 -8.22
N LEU A 24 -3.15 4.03 -7.38
CA LEU A 24 -2.18 3.18 -6.71
C LEU A 24 -2.87 2.07 -5.91
N ALA A 25 -3.85 2.45 -5.08
CA ALA A 25 -4.53 1.48 -4.23
C ALA A 25 -5.25 0.43 -5.06
N SER A 26 -5.87 0.83 -6.16
CA SER A 26 -6.57 -0.12 -7.02
C SER A 26 -5.61 -1.09 -7.69
N LEU A 27 -4.43 -0.62 -8.08
CA LEU A 27 -3.43 -1.51 -8.69
C LEU A 27 -2.89 -2.49 -7.65
N LEU A 28 -2.71 -2.05 -6.41
CA LEU A 28 -2.26 -2.94 -5.34
C LEU A 28 -3.31 -3.99 -5.03
N ASP A 29 -4.59 -3.61 -5.00
CA ASP A 29 -5.66 -4.57 -4.78
C ASP A 29 -5.66 -5.65 -5.86
N ALA A 30 -5.25 -5.30 -7.07
CA ALA A 30 -5.24 -6.22 -8.20
C ALA A 30 -3.90 -6.95 -8.38
N ASP A 31 -2.93 -6.71 -7.50
CA ASP A 31 -1.58 -7.30 -7.61
C ASP A 31 -0.90 -6.92 -8.92
N ASP A 32 -1.17 -5.73 -9.44
CA ASP A 32 -0.55 -5.26 -10.68
C ASP A 32 0.69 -4.46 -10.37
N PHE A 33 1.73 -5.16 -9.96
CA PHE A 33 2.95 -4.52 -9.44
C PHE A 33 3.78 -3.86 -10.55
N ALA A 34 3.66 -4.32 -11.77
CA ALA A 34 4.35 -3.68 -12.89
C ALA A 34 3.80 -2.27 -13.11
N SER A 35 2.48 -2.11 -13.01
CA SER A 35 1.87 -0.78 -13.14
C SER A 35 2.16 0.09 -11.94
N VAL A 36 2.23 -0.51 -10.74
CA VAL A 36 2.61 0.24 -9.54
C VAL A 36 3.99 0.87 -9.75
N ALA A 37 4.96 0.08 -10.23
CA ALA A 37 6.32 0.59 -10.41
C ALA A 37 6.34 1.83 -11.30
N LYS A 38 5.46 1.88 -12.30
CA LYS A 38 5.42 3.00 -13.23
C LYS A 38 4.89 4.28 -12.61
N MET A 39 4.19 4.18 -11.50
CA MET A 39 3.66 5.35 -10.80
C MET A 39 4.67 5.98 -9.85
N LEU A 40 5.78 5.31 -9.59
CA LEU A 40 6.71 5.73 -8.55
C LEU A 40 7.82 6.58 -9.17
N SER A 41 8.26 7.60 -8.42
CA SER A 41 9.38 8.41 -8.88
C SER A 41 10.68 7.60 -8.77
N ASP A 42 11.69 8.03 -9.51
CA ASP A 42 12.97 7.33 -9.47
C ASP A 42 13.58 7.32 -8.08
N ASP A 43 13.24 8.32 -7.26
CA ASP A 43 13.77 8.48 -5.91
C ASP A 43 12.79 8.05 -4.85
N VAL A 44 11.76 7.31 -5.19
CA VAL A 44 10.70 6.95 -4.25
C VAL A 44 11.28 6.22 -3.03
N GLU A 45 10.72 6.52 -1.86
CA GLU A 45 11.05 5.83 -0.62
C GLU A 45 9.79 5.25 -0.01
N TYR A 46 9.89 4.01 0.42
CA TYR A 46 8.82 3.35 1.16
C TYR A 46 9.36 3.03 2.55
N ARG A 47 8.79 3.66 3.55
CA ARG A 47 9.22 3.54 4.94
C ARG A 47 8.26 2.67 5.69
N ILE A 48 8.77 1.56 6.24
CA ILE A 48 7.96 0.64 7.00
C ILE A 48 8.78 0.21 8.23
N GLY A 49 8.30 0.61 9.43
CA GLY A 49 9.08 0.39 10.65
C GLY A 49 10.44 1.04 10.53
N ASP A 50 11.47 0.25 10.77
CA ASP A 50 12.85 0.73 10.67
C ASP A 50 13.45 0.52 9.29
N ALA A 51 12.69 -0.04 8.38
CA ALA A 51 13.18 -0.36 7.04
C ALA A 51 12.78 0.70 6.05
N THR A 52 13.63 0.91 5.04
CA THR A 52 13.33 1.81 3.94
C THR A 52 13.69 1.11 2.64
N HIS A 53 12.74 1.05 1.73
CA HIS A 53 12.98 0.56 0.38
C HIS A 53 13.10 1.76 -0.54
N GLN A 54 14.10 1.76 -1.41
CA GLN A 54 14.34 2.90 -2.29
C GLN A 54 14.29 2.47 -3.74
N GLY A 55 13.64 3.29 -4.55
CA GLY A 55 13.53 3.10 -5.97
C GLY A 55 12.31 2.30 -6.36
N PRO A 56 11.82 2.48 -7.59
CA PRO A 56 10.57 1.85 -8.00
C PRO A 56 10.58 0.34 -7.93
N ASP A 57 11.69 -0.28 -8.32
CA ASP A 57 11.75 -1.75 -8.36
C ASP A 57 11.73 -2.33 -6.95
N ALA A 58 12.47 -1.72 -6.02
CA ALA A 58 12.51 -2.23 -4.65
C ALA A 58 11.16 -2.05 -3.96
N VAL A 59 10.50 -0.92 -4.20
CA VAL A 59 9.19 -0.66 -3.60
C VAL A 59 8.15 -1.63 -4.15
N ALA A 60 8.11 -1.78 -5.47
CA ALA A 60 7.15 -2.71 -6.09
C ALA A 60 7.41 -4.13 -5.63
N ALA A 61 8.69 -4.52 -5.49
CA ALA A 61 9.04 -5.86 -5.01
C ALA A 61 8.58 -6.09 -3.58
N SER A 62 8.66 -5.05 -2.73
CA SER A 62 8.20 -5.17 -1.36
C SER A 62 6.71 -5.52 -1.31
N TYR A 63 5.90 -4.83 -2.10
CA TYR A 63 4.47 -5.13 -2.17
C TYR A 63 4.23 -6.53 -2.75
N ARG A 64 4.93 -6.86 -3.82
CA ARG A 64 4.76 -8.16 -4.47
C ARG A 64 5.08 -9.30 -3.52
N ASP A 65 6.19 -9.17 -2.80
CA ASP A 65 6.63 -10.23 -1.89
C ASP A 65 5.67 -10.36 -0.71
N GLY A 66 5.14 -9.23 -0.22
CA GLY A 66 4.16 -9.28 0.85
C GLY A 66 2.88 -9.96 0.43
N SER A 67 2.40 -9.67 -0.77
CA SER A 67 1.19 -10.32 -1.27
C SER A 67 1.43 -11.81 -1.52
N ALA A 68 2.58 -12.16 -2.07
CA ALA A 68 2.91 -13.56 -2.30
C ALA A 68 2.97 -14.33 -0.99
N LEU A 69 3.52 -13.73 0.05
CA LEU A 69 3.58 -14.37 1.37
C LEU A 69 2.18 -14.59 1.92
N ALA A 70 1.31 -13.57 1.83
CA ALA A 70 -0.07 -13.70 2.33
C ALA A 70 -0.80 -14.83 1.60
N ARG A 71 -0.66 -14.90 0.28
CA ARG A 71 -1.36 -15.92 -0.48
C ARG A 71 -0.80 -17.32 -0.23
N ARG A 72 0.43 -17.43 0.26
CA ARG A 72 1.00 -18.71 0.63
C ARG A 72 0.52 -19.18 2.00
N ILE A 73 0.29 -18.22 2.92
CA ILE A 73 -0.10 -18.52 4.30
C ILE A 73 -1.60 -18.74 4.43
N PHE A 74 -2.41 -17.94 3.76
CA PHE A 74 -3.85 -17.95 3.94
C PHE A 74 -4.54 -18.64 2.78
N GLU A 75 -5.68 -19.26 3.08
CA GLU A 75 -6.46 -19.97 2.07
C GLU A 75 -7.12 -19.01 1.10
N GLU A 76 -7.59 -17.88 1.63
CA GLU A 76 -8.20 -16.84 0.81
C GLU A 76 -7.63 -15.50 1.20
N VAL A 77 -7.35 -14.69 0.19
CA VAL A 77 -6.83 -13.34 0.38
C VAL A 77 -7.57 -12.42 -0.57
N GLU A 78 -8.22 -11.40 -0.02
CA GLU A 78 -8.86 -10.36 -0.81
C GLU A 78 -8.43 -9.01 -0.27
N TYR A 79 -8.09 -8.11 -1.15
CA TYR A 79 -7.63 -6.78 -0.79
C TYR A 79 -8.68 -5.75 -1.15
N SER A 80 -8.84 -4.77 -0.27
CA SER A 80 -9.67 -3.60 -0.53
C SER A 80 -9.00 -2.39 0.11
N HIS A 81 -9.55 -1.22 -0.16
CA HIS A 81 -8.98 0.00 0.39
C HIS A 81 -10.06 1.06 0.56
N GLU A 82 -9.73 2.03 1.39
CA GLU A 82 -10.54 3.22 1.55
C GLU A 82 -9.62 4.42 1.56
N ILE A 83 -9.93 5.43 0.77
CA ILE A 83 -9.17 6.68 0.78
C ILE A 83 -9.70 7.52 1.93
N ILE A 84 -8.85 7.75 2.94
CA ILE A 84 -9.25 8.54 4.09
C ILE A 84 -9.29 10.02 3.72
N GLY A 85 -8.27 10.50 3.00
CA GLY A 85 -8.22 11.88 2.54
C GLY A 85 -6.84 12.47 2.66
N LEU A 86 -6.76 13.77 2.44
CA LEU A 86 -5.49 14.49 2.53
C LEU A 86 -5.10 14.68 3.98
N VAL A 87 -3.85 14.37 4.31
CA VAL A 87 -3.28 14.62 5.63
C VAL A 87 -2.11 15.60 5.53
N GLY A 88 -1.87 16.14 4.34
CA GLY A 88 -0.88 17.14 4.04
C GLY A 88 -1.25 17.74 2.71
N GLU A 89 -0.46 18.69 2.22
CA GLU A 89 -0.78 19.38 0.99
C GLU A 89 -0.86 18.43 -0.19
N ARG A 90 0.04 17.46 -0.24
CA ARG A 90 0.09 16.50 -1.32
C ARG A 90 0.20 15.07 -0.79
N THR A 91 -0.21 14.83 0.43
CA THR A 91 -0.10 13.51 1.07
C THR A 91 -1.49 12.98 1.35
N VAL A 92 -1.74 11.77 0.88
CA VAL A 92 -3.04 11.11 0.99
C VAL A 92 -2.91 9.92 1.91
N ARG A 93 -3.85 9.78 2.83
CA ARG A 93 -3.90 8.63 3.73
C ARG A 93 -4.83 7.58 3.17
N ILE A 94 -4.35 6.34 3.11
CA ILE A 94 -5.09 5.19 2.59
C ILE A 94 -5.17 4.14 3.67
N ASP A 95 -6.37 3.60 3.90
CA ASP A 95 -6.60 2.45 4.78
C ASP A 95 -6.75 1.23 3.90
N TYR A 96 -5.82 0.30 3.98
CA TYR A 96 -5.89 -0.96 3.25
C TYR A 96 -6.47 -2.02 4.16
N ALA A 97 -7.36 -2.83 3.63
CA ALA A 97 -7.95 -3.95 4.36
C ALA A 97 -7.59 -5.24 3.64
N ASP A 98 -6.93 -6.13 4.36
CA ASP A 98 -6.61 -7.46 3.87
C ASP A 98 -7.62 -8.41 4.49
N ASN A 99 -8.47 -9.01 3.68
CA ASN A 99 -9.46 -9.99 4.13
C ASN A 99 -8.87 -11.37 3.93
N LEU A 100 -8.58 -12.03 5.04
CA LEU A 100 -7.78 -13.25 5.05
C LEU A 100 -8.57 -14.37 5.71
N SER A 101 -8.44 -15.59 5.19
CA SER A 101 -9.15 -16.74 5.73
C SER A 101 -8.24 -17.93 5.87
N ALA A 102 -8.42 -18.69 6.96
CA ALA A 102 -7.72 -19.93 7.18
C ALA A 102 -8.61 -20.83 8.03
N ASN A 103 -8.71 -22.10 7.62
CA ASN A 103 -9.46 -23.12 8.38
C ASN A 103 -10.88 -22.68 8.71
N GLY A 104 -11.50 -21.95 7.78
CA GLY A 104 -12.87 -21.50 7.96
C GLY A 104 -13.04 -20.25 8.79
N GLU A 105 -11.98 -19.70 9.35
CA GLU A 105 -12.04 -18.47 10.13
C GLU A 105 -11.52 -17.31 9.30
N HIS A 106 -12.15 -16.15 9.46
CA HIS A 106 -11.86 -14.94 8.70
C HIS A 106 -11.30 -13.87 9.62
N ILE A 107 -10.30 -13.13 9.12
CA ILE A 107 -9.79 -11.95 9.82
C ILE A 107 -9.63 -10.83 8.81
N GLU A 108 -9.93 -9.63 9.25
CA GLU A 108 -9.70 -8.43 8.46
C GLU A 108 -8.53 -7.68 9.08
N HIS A 109 -7.47 -7.52 8.33
CA HIS A 109 -6.25 -6.88 8.80
C HIS A 109 -6.11 -5.53 8.11
N HIS A 110 -5.90 -4.48 8.89
CA HIS A 110 -5.80 -3.13 8.37
C HIS A 110 -4.38 -2.63 8.44
N SER A 111 -3.98 -1.89 7.39
CA SER A 111 -2.74 -1.15 7.40
C SER A 111 -3.01 0.22 6.81
N ILE A 112 -2.34 1.23 7.36
CA ILE A 112 -2.54 2.61 6.92
C ILE A 112 -1.23 3.10 6.34
N GLN A 113 -1.32 3.75 5.18
CA GLN A 113 -0.15 4.32 4.53
C GLN A 113 -0.44 5.74 4.11
N ASP A 114 0.55 6.59 4.29
CA ASP A 114 0.51 7.97 3.81
C ASP A 114 1.36 8.05 2.55
N VAL A 115 0.76 8.51 1.47
CA VAL A 115 1.37 8.53 0.15
C VAL A 115 1.54 9.98 -0.28
N GLU A 116 2.78 10.39 -0.49
CA GLU A 116 3.08 11.74 -0.95
C GLU A 116 3.25 11.73 -2.46
N VAL A 117 2.52 12.61 -3.13
CA VAL A 117 2.52 12.71 -4.59
C VAL A 117 3.30 13.94 -5.00
N GLY A 118 4.28 13.77 -5.88
CA GLY A 118 5.06 14.89 -6.38
C GLY A 118 4.27 15.72 -7.38
N HIS A 119 4.85 16.86 -7.74
CA HIS A 119 4.18 17.77 -8.66
C HIS A 119 4.03 17.19 -10.06
N ASP A 120 4.88 16.22 -10.41
CA ASP A 120 4.78 15.56 -11.71
C ASP A 120 3.79 14.40 -11.70
N GLY A 121 3.09 14.18 -10.59
CA GLY A 121 2.12 13.12 -10.48
C GLY A 121 2.69 11.78 -10.08
N ARG A 122 4.00 11.69 -9.85
CA ARG A 122 4.60 10.45 -9.41
C ARG A 122 4.69 10.43 -7.90
N ILE A 123 4.63 9.23 -7.34
CA ILE A 123 4.67 9.04 -5.90
C ILE A 123 6.12 9.12 -5.44
N VAL A 124 6.39 9.99 -4.46
CA VAL A 124 7.74 10.22 -3.99
C VAL A 124 8.03 9.58 -2.63
N THR A 125 7.01 9.39 -1.80
CA THR A 125 7.20 8.78 -0.49
C THR A 125 5.94 8.01 -0.10
N ILE A 126 6.15 6.83 0.48
CA ILE A 126 5.08 6.05 1.10
C ILE A 126 5.54 5.74 2.51
N THR A 127 4.71 6.07 3.51
CA THR A 127 5.06 5.85 4.90
C THR A 127 3.99 4.99 5.55
N ASP A 128 4.39 3.85 6.09
CA ASP A 128 3.49 2.97 6.81
C ASP A 128 3.22 3.56 8.19
N GLN A 129 1.94 3.68 8.54
CA GLN A 129 1.53 4.22 9.83
C GLN A 129 1.06 3.07 10.71
N PRO A 130 1.56 2.98 11.94
CA PRO A 130 1.13 1.89 12.83
C PRO A 130 -0.36 1.97 13.11
N VAL A 131 -1.00 0.81 13.15
CA VAL A 131 -2.40 0.72 13.53
C VAL A 131 -2.45 -0.15 14.78
N ALA A 132 -3.06 0.38 15.84
CA ALA A 132 -3.10 -0.30 17.13
C ALA A 132 -3.75 -1.68 16.98
N ASP A 133 -3.19 -2.66 17.68
CA ASP A 133 -3.73 -4.01 17.79
C ASP A 133 -3.66 -4.86 16.55
N GLN A 134 -3.27 -4.32 15.39
CA GLN A 134 -3.29 -5.11 14.16
C GLN A 134 -2.24 -6.20 14.18
N GLN A 135 -1.02 -5.87 14.61
CA GLN A 135 0.04 -6.87 14.67
C GLN A 135 -0.30 -7.98 15.68
N GLU A 136 -0.89 -7.61 16.81
CA GLU A 136 -1.26 -8.59 17.80
C GLU A 136 -2.39 -9.48 17.31
N ARG A 137 -3.36 -8.90 16.64
CA ARG A 137 -4.50 -9.66 16.13
C ARG A 137 -4.05 -10.67 15.07
N ILE A 138 -3.20 -10.25 14.13
CA ILE A 138 -2.74 -11.16 13.09
C ILE A 138 -1.86 -12.25 13.69
N ALA A 139 -1.00 -11.90 14.65
CA ALA A 139 -0.14 -12.87 15.30
C ALA A 139 -0.95 -13.92 16.04
N ALA A 140 -2.00 -13.49 16.75
CA ALA A 140 -2.87 -14.40 17.47
C ALA A 140 -3.63 -15.32 16.52
N PHE A 141 -4.07 -14.77 15.39
CA PHE A 141 -4.77 -15.58 14.39
C PHE A 141 -3.83 -16.65 13.83
N LEU A 142 -2.61 -16.26 13.48
CA LEU A 142 -1.64 -17.21 12.94
C LEU A 142 -1.32 -18.29 13.94
N ALA A 143 -1.14 -17.92 15.20
CA ALA A 143 -0.84 -18.90 16.25
C ALA A 143 -2.00 -19.89 16.43
N ARG A 144 -3.25 -19.39 16.40
CA ARG A 144 -4.43 -20.26 16.57
C ARG A 144 -4.52 -21.29 15.47
N HIS A 145 -4.05 -20.96 14.27
CA HIS A 145 -4.19 -21.84 13.13
C HIS A 145 -2.91 -22.57 12.78
N GLY A 146 -1.88 -22.48 13.66
CA GLY A 146 -0.63 -23.16 13.42
C GLY A 146 0.12 -22.63 12.21
N LEU A 147 -0.07 -21.37 11.88
CA LEU A 147 0.58 -20.72 10.74
C LEU A 147 1.69 -19.82 11.22
N THR A 148 2.63 -19.50 10.33
CA THR A 148 3.71 -18.61 10.69
C THR A 148 4.06 -17.71 9.53
N ARG A 149 4.33 -16.45 9.83
CA ARG A 149 4.79 -15.50 8.82
C ARG A 149 6.25 -15.75 8.46
N ASP A 150 6.93 -16.56 9.25
CA ASP A 150 8.33 -16.89 8.99
C ASP A 150 8.48 -18.10 8.13
N GLU A 151 7.48 -18.39 7.37
CA GLU A 151 7.57 -19.50 6.45
C GLU A 151 8.55 -19.25 5.37
N SER A 152 9.41 -18.34 5.51
CA SER A 152 10.33 -18.04 4.44
C SER A 152 11.17 -19.27 4.14
N PRO A 153 11.55 -19.44 2.89
CA PRO A 153 12.36 -20.58 2.51
C PRO A 153 13.71 -20.58 3.17
N SER A 154 14.13 -19.46 3.71
CA SER A 154 15.39 -19.42 4.38
C SER A 154 15.36 -20.15 5.71
N SER A 155 14.20 -20.42 6.17
CA SER A 155 14.07 -21.14 7.43
C SER A 155 14.26 -22.61 7.22
#